data_f51bbf52304265be31180c3b519b90b4
#
_entry.id   f51bbf52304265be31180c3b519b90b4
#
_cell.length_a   1.000
_cell.length_b   1.000
_cell.length_c   1.000
_cell.angle_alpha   90.00
_cell.angle_beta   90.00
_cell.angle_gamma   90.00
#
_symmetry.space_group_name_H-M   'P 1'
#
loop_
_entity.id
_entity.type
_entity.pdbx_description
1 polymer ?
#
loop_
_entity_poly.entity_id
_entity_poly.type
_entity_poly.pdbx_seq_one_letter_code
_entity_poly.pdbx_strand_id
1 'polypeptide(L)'
;ESAVTDRLSSSGYKSNVTGFSVGTKFEYLDDLKLGVSTKNLIEKITVDSTASSKQKKQEGNYFDSFIGLDFNYDKRNQKFQTTSGFFSNYSIDVPVLSETNTLNNSYIYKIYKELYENNISTFSLLFQSTTSLTGDDVKLSERLYIPGRKLRGFERGKVGPKDQSDFIGGNYISTLNATTTVPKLLENVQNVDLVMFADAANIWGVDYDDTLDNGEIRSSIGVGLDWL
;
A
#
# COMPACT_ATOMS: atom_id res chain seq x y z
N GLU A 1 20.43 -0.83 -2.62
CA GLU A 1 19.56 -0.05 -1.74
C GLU A 1 19.55 -0.67 -0.34
N SER A 2 19.49 0.16 0.69
CA SER A 2 19.36 -0.29 2.08
C SER A 2 18.27 0.53 2.74
N ALA A 3 17.40 -0.13 3.49
CA ALA A 3 16.29 0.50 4.19
C ALA A 3 16.16 -0.05 5.61
N VAL A 4 15.75 0.80 6.53
CA VAL A 4 15.43 0.43 7.93
C VAL A 4 14.00 0.83 8.21
N THR A 5 13.19 -0.15 8.63
CA THR A 5 11.84 0.09 9.12
C THR A 5 11.81 -0.21 10.61
N ASP A 6 11.58 0.82 11.40
CA ASP A 6 11.45 0.72 12.86
C ASP A 6 9.98 0.90 13.25
N ARG A 7 9.38 -0.18 13.75
CA ARG A 7 7.99 -0.24 14.23
C ARG A 7 7.90 -0.76 15.65
N LEU A 8 8.98 -0.69 16.43
CA LEU A 8 9.02 -1.20 17.80
C LEU A 8 7.91 -0.61 18.66
N SER A 9 7.66 0.70 18.54
CA SER A 9 6.63 1.39 19.34
C SER A 9 5.18 1.13 18.92
N SER A 10 4.93 0.61 17.72
CA SER A 10 3.56 0.43 17.19
C SER A 10 3.23 -1.00 16.81
N SER A 11 4.21 -1.79 16.44
CA SER A 11 4.04 -3.13 15.85
C SER A 11 5.03 -4.16 16.42
N GLY A 12 5.85 -3.76 17.39
CA GLY A 12 6.71 -4.66 18.16
C GLY A 12 7.94 -5.20 17.42
N TYR A 13 8.31 -4.66 16.24
CA TYR A 13 9.46 -5.16 15.49
C TYR A 13 10.24 -4.08 14.76
N LYS A 14 11.47 -4.40 14.39
CA LYS A 14 12.35 -3.63 13.52
C LYS A 14 12.87 -4.51 12.40
N SER A 15 12.85 -4.01 11.18
CA SER A 15 13.40 -4.67 10.00
C SER A 15 14.50 -3.83 9.39
N ASN A 16 15.63 -4.49 9.10
CA ASN A 16 16.74 -3.93 8.32
C ASN A 16 16.85 -4.74 7.01
N VAL A 17 16.62 -4.07 5.90
CA VAL A 17 16.67 -4.69 4.58
C VAL A 17 17.83 -4.12 3.78
N THR A 18 18.60 -5.00 3.16
CA THR A 18 19.65 -4.63 2.20
C THR A 18 19.52 -5.51 0.97
N GLY A 19 19.60 -4.89 -0.22
CA GLY A 19 19.44 -5.66 -1.45
C GLY A 19 19.57 -4.83 -2.70
N PHE A 20 19.33 -5.48 -3.83
CA PHE A 20 19.32 -4.84 -5.13
C PHE A 20 18.11 -5.29 -5.95
N SER A 21 17.72 -4.45 -6.87
CA SER A 21 16.67 -4.74 -7.84
C SER A 21 17.15 -4.28 -9.22
N VAL A 22 16.90 -5.11 -10.21
CA VAL A 22 17.17 -4.80 -11.62
C VAL A 22 15.89 -5.10 -12.41
N GLY A 23 15.51 -4.19 -13.29
CA GLY A 23 14.31 -4.37 -14.09
C GLY A 23 14.32 -3.54 -15.36
N THR A 24 13.39 -3.86 -16.24
CA THR A 24 13.10 -3.12 -17.46
C THR A 24 11.61 -2.89 -17.58
N LYS A 25 11.24 -1.80 -18.25
CA LYS A 25 9.85 -1.46 -18.56
C LYS A 25 9.77 -0.98 -19.99
N PHE A 26 8.87 -1.56 -20.76
CA PHE A 26 8.67 -1.22 -22.17
C PHE A 26 7.19 -1.05 -22.49
N GLU A 27 6.90 -0.29 -23.51
CA GLU A 27 5.56 -0.11 -24.03
C GLU A 27 5.22 -1.28 -24.94
N TYR A 28 4.22 -2.06 -24.56
CA TYR A 28 3.78 -3.24 -25.30
C TYR A 28 2.67 -2.94 -26.29
N LEU A 29 1.73 -2.09 -25.89
CA LEU A 29 0.67 -1.51 -26.68
C LEU A 29 0.55 -0.03 -26.32
N ASP A 30 -0.14 0.74 -27.15
CA ASP A 30 -0.44 2.15 -26.84
C ASP A 30 -1.01 2.28 -25.42
N ASP A 31 -0.36 3.09 -24.60
CA ASP A 31 -0.71 3.36 -23.21
C ASP A 31 -0.54 2.17 -22.22
N LEU A 32 -0.16 0.97 -22.71
CA LEU A 32 0.11 -0.20 -21.87
C LEU A 32 1.62 -0.46 -21.78
N LYS A 33 2.17 -0.33 -20.58
CA LYS A 33 3.57 -0.65 -20.29
C LYS A 33 3.66 -1.92 -19.47
N LEU A 34 4.56 -2.79 -19.89
CA LEU A 34 4.93 -4.01 -19.18
C LEU A 34 6.29 -3.83 -18.53
N GLY A 35 6.41 -4.18 -17.26
CA GLY A 35 7.65 -4.20 -16.51
C GLY A 35 7.98 -5.60 -16.03
N VAL A 36 9.27 -5.94 -16.09
CA VAL A 36 9.82 -7.17 -15.49
C VAL A 36 10.99 -6.77 -14.63
N SER A 37 11.06 -7.28 -13.42
CA SER A 37 12.15 -6.99 -12.50
C SER A 37 12.55 -8.22 -11.69
N THR A 38 13.78 -8.22 -11.19
CA THR A 38 14.21 -9.13 -10.13
C THR A 38 14.63 -8.33 -8.92
N LYS A 39 14.26 -8.83 -7.73
CA LYS A 39 14.62 -8.24 -6.45
C LYS A 39 15.32 -9.31 -5.62
N ASN A 40 16.45 -8.97 -5.02
CA ASN A 40 17.18 -9.85 -4.14
C ASN A 40 17.46 -9.10 -2.84
N LEU A 41 16.96 -9.61 -1.73
CA LEU A 41 16.92 -8.93 -0.45
C LEU A 41 17.51 -9.83 0.63
N ILE A 42 18.29 -9.23 1.52
CA ILE A 42 18.68 -9.80 2.81
C ILE A 42 18.02 -8.95 3.87
N GLU A 43 17.26 -9.58 4.73
CA GLU A 43 16.50 -8.91 5.77
C GLU A 43 16.88 -9.46 7.14
N LYS A 44 17.02 -8.56 8.12
CA LYS A 44 17.12 -8.91 9.53
C LYS A 44 15.92 -8.35 10.26
N ILE A 45 15.13 -9.23 10.88
CA ILE A 45 14.02 -8.88 11.76
C ILE A 45 14.46 -9.01 13.22
N THR A 46 14.23 -7.97 14.00
CA THR A 46 14.43 -7.95 15.46
C THR A 46 13.09 -7.62 16.11
N VAL A 47 12.70 -8.37 17.12
CA VAL A 47 11.40 -8.26 17.77
C VAL A 47 11.56 -7.74 19.19
N ASP A 48 10.61 -6.90 19.65
CA ASP A 48 10.60 -6.34 20.99
C ASP A 48 10.42 -7.45 22.06
N SER A 49 11.02 -7.23 23.22
CA SER A 49 10.90 -8.16 24.34
C SER A 49 9.47 -8.33 24.85
N THR A 50 8.62 -7.32 24.67
CA THR A 50 7.20 -7.30 25.08
C THR A 50 6.25 -7.90 24.04
N ALA A 51 6.73 -8.15 22.81
CA ALA A 51 5.91 -8.72 21.75
C ALA A 51 5.48 -10.17 22.05
N SER A 52 4.44 -10.63 21.35
CA SER A 52 3.89 -11.97 21.55
C SER A 52 4.90 -13.07 21.22
N SER A 53 4.67 -14.27 21.74
CA SER A 53 5.53 -15.43 21.43
C SER A 53 5.49 -15.82 19.95
N LYS A 54 4.39 -15.51 19.25
CA LYS A 54 4.24 -15.76 17.82
C LYS A 54 5.08 -14.78 16.98
N GLN A 55 5.09 -13.50 17.37
CA GLN A 55 5.96 -12.49 16.75
C GLN A 55 7.45 -12.82 16.97
N LYS A 56 7.83 -13.23 18.20
CA LYS A 56 9.21 -13.60 18.54
C LYS A 56 9.76 -14.79 17.73
N LYS A 57 8.91 -15.71 17.29
CA LYS A 57 9.33 -16.80 16.40
C LYS A 57 9.79 -16.32 15.02
N GLN A 58 9.40 -15.13 14.61
CA GLN A 58 9.77 -14.53 13.32
C GLN A 58 11.03 -13.65 13.40
N GLU A 59 11.69 -13.59 14.56
CA GLU A 59 13.00 -12.96 14.67
C GLU A 59 14.06 -13.79 13.94
N GLY A 60 14.83 -13.14 13.05
CA GLY A 60 15.84 -13.86 12.27
C GLY A 60 16.42 -13.06 11.13
N ASN A 61 17.23 -13.77 10.32
CA ASN A 61 17.76 -13.26 9.06
C ASN A 61 17.10 -14.06 7.93
N TYR A 62 16.70 -13.37 6.90
CA TYR A 62 15.97 -13.92 5.75
C TYR A 62 16.63 -13.52 4.46
N PHE A 63 16.66 -14.44 3.50
CA PHE A 63 17.01 -14.15 2.12
C PHE A 63 15.78 -14.36 1.24
N ASP A 64 15.45 -13.34 0.45
CA ASP A 64 14.31 -13.38 -0.44
C ASP A 64 14.70 -12.91 -1.84
N SER A 65 14.30 -13.67 -2.84
CA SER A 65 14.44 -13.35 -4.25
C SER A 65 13.09 -13.44 -4.94
N PHE A 66 12.71 -12.37 -5.64
CA PHE A 66 11.43 -12.25 -6.34
C PHE A 66 11.64 -11.94 -7.82
N ILE A 67 10.72 -12.43 -8.66
CA ILE A 67 10.45 -11.89 -9.99
C ILE A 67 9.21 -11.03 -9.91
N GLY A 68 9.36 -9.76 -10.25
CA GLY A 68 8.28 -8.78 -10.30
C GLY A 68 7.77 -8.60 -11.72
N LEU A 69 6.44 -8.62 -11.88
CA LEU A 69 5.75 -8.23 -13.11
C LEU A 69 4.87 -7.00 -12.82
N ASP A 70 4.88 -6.04 -13.73
CA ASP A 70 4.14 -4.78 -13.62
C ASP A 70 3.38 -4.52 -14.93
N PHE A 71 2.06 -4.32 -14.82
CA PHE A 71 1.15 -4.01 -15.91
C PHE A 71 0.58 -2.62 -15.67
N ASN A 72 1.00 -1.63 -16.44
CA ASN A 72 0.64 -0.24 -16.24
C ASN A 72 -0.12 0.28 -17.46
N TYR A 73 -1.41 0.55 -17.28
CA TYR A 73 -2.29 1.09 -18.32
C TYR A 73 -2.72 2.50 -17.94
N ASP A 74 -2.26 3.50 -18.73
CA ASP A 74 -2.38 4.92 -18.41
C ASP A 74 -3.09 5.67 -19.53
N LYS A 75 -4.39 5.89 -19.38
CA LYS A 75 -5.28 6.64 -20.29
C LYS A 75 -5.61 8.03 -19.75
N ARG A 76 -4.77 8.58 -18.87
CA ARG A 76 -4.95 9.96 -18.40
C ARG A 76 -4.61 10.94 -19.52
N ASN A 77 -5.36 12.04 -19.59
CA ASN A 77 -5.07 13.11 -20.55
C ASN A 77 -3.68 13.74 -20.32
N GLN A 78 -3.22 13.78 -19.07
CA GLN A 78 -1.89 14.24 -18.68
C GLN A 78 -1.51 13.62 -17.33
N LYS A 79 -0.20 13.49 -17.04
CA LYS A 79 0.28 12.85 -15.80
C LYS A 79 0.26 13.77 -14.59
N PHE A 80 0.43 15.05 -14.83
CA PHE A 80 0.37 16.10 -13.82
C PHE A 80 -0.93 16.89 -14.01
N GLN A 81 -1.60 17.25 -12.90
CA GLN A 81 -2.92 17.92 -12.92
C GLN A 81 -3.93 17.22 -13.85
N THR A 82 -4.03 15.92 -13.71
CA THR A 82 -4.96 15.09 -14.51
C THR A 82 -6.39 15.58 -14.35
N THR A 83 -7.07 15.86 -15.46
CA THR A 83 -8.48 16.31 -15.45
C THR A 83 -9.43 15.23 -15.94
N SER A 84 -8.96 14.27 -16.74
CA SER A 84 -9.79 13.21 -17.30
C SER A 84 -9.01 11.94 -17.60
N GLY A 85 -9.74 10.85 -17.78
CA GLY A 85 -9.18 9.55 -18.09
C GLY A 85 -8.98 8.67 -16.85
N PHE A 86 -8.20 7.63 -17.00
CA PHE A 86 -7.96 6.69 -15.92
C PHE A 86 -6.53 6.13 -15.93
N PHE A 87 -6.13 5.61 -14.79
CA PHE A 87 -4.88 4.92 -14.57
C PHE A 87 -5.17 3.58 -13.89
N SER A 88 -4.61 2.50 -14.41
CA SER A 88 -4.69 1.15 -13.85
C SER A 88 -3.30 0.56 -13.77
N ASN A 89 -2.93 0.05 -12.62
CA ASN A 89 -1.66 -0.67 -12.42
C ASN A 89 -1.92 -1.95 -11.64
N TYR A 90 -1.43 -3.06 -12.17
CA TYR A 90 -1.36 -4.33 -11.49
C TYR A 90 0.11 -4.76 -11.39
N SER A 91 0.54 -5.10 -10.20
CA SER A 91 1.88 -5.65 -9.95
C SER A 91 1.80 -6.92 -9.13
N ILE A 92 2.70 -7.84 -9.43
CA ILE A 92 2.84 -9.12 -8.74
C ILE A 92 4.33 -9.40 -8.52
N ASP A 93 4.71 -9.73 -7.29
CA ASP A 93 6.05 -10.23 -6.95
C ASP A 93 5.93 -11.71 -6.59
N VAL A 94 6.54 -12.55 -7.42
CA VAL A 94 6.53 -14.02 -7.28
C VAL A 94 7.85 -14.47 -6.65
N PRO A 95 7.82 -15.19 -5.51
CA PRO A 95 9.04 -15.69 -4.88
C PRO A 95 9.69 -16.79 -5.76
N VAL A 96 11.01 -16.74 -5.90
CA VAL A 96 11.79 -17.71 -6.68
C VAL A 96 12.72 -18.50 -5.77
N LEU A 97 13.52 -17.80 -4.97
CA LEU A 97 14.42 -18.36 -3.97
C LEU A 97 14.21 -17.54 -2.70
N SER A 98 13.30 -17.98 -1.86
CA SER A 98 12.92 -17.27 -0.63
C SER A 98 12.80 -18.26 0.52
N GLU A 99 13.20 -17.85 1.71
CA GLU A 99 12.98 -18.62 2.93
C GLU A 99 11.50 -18.59 3.31
N THR A 100 10.82 -17.49 2.97
CA THR A 100 9.36 -17.36 3.09
C THR A 100 8.76 -17.15 1.71
N ASN A 101 8.10 -18.17 1.17
CA ASN A 101 7.54 -18.12 -0.18
C ASN A 101 6.24 -17.29 -0.23
N THR A 102 6.38 -15.98 -0.15
CA THR A 102 5.25 -15.05 -0.10
C THR A 102 4.98 -14.42 -1.45
N LEU A 103 3.76 -14.59 -1.96
CA LEU A 103 3.26 -13.97 -3.18
C LEU A 103 2.64 -12.61 -2.83
N ASN A 104 3.16 -11.55 -3.44
CA ASN A 104 2.66 -10.20 -3.23
C ASN A 104 1.93 -9.69 -4.46
N ASN A 105 0.71 -9.20 -4.30
CA ASN A 105 -0.10 -8.60 -5.35
C ASN A 105 -0.49 -7.17 -4.97
N SER A 106 -0.56 -6.28 -5.96
CA SER A 106 -1.08 -4.93 -5.78
C SER A 106 -1.85 -4.50 -7.02
N TYR A 107 -3.06 -4.01 -6.82
CA TYR A 107 -3.86 -3.42 -7.86
C TYR A 107 -4.28 -2.01 -7.48
N ILE A 108 -4.01 -1.05 -8.36
CA ILE A 108 -4.40 0.35 -8.21
C ILE A 108 -5.23 0.74 -9.43
N TYR A 109 -6.40 1.30 -9.18
CA TYR A 109 -7.22 1.93 -10.19
C TYR A 109 -7.55 3.35 -9.77
N LYS A 110 -7.46 4.30 -10.70
CA LYS A 110 -7.85 5.69 -10.51
C LYS A 110 -8.59 6.17 -11.74
N ILE A 111 -9.72 6.83 -11.54
CA ILE A 111 -10.45 7.51 -12.61
C ILE A 111 -10.59 8.99 -12.26
N TYR A 112 -10.45 9.83 -13.25
CA TYR A 112 -10.54 11.28 -13.15
C TYR A 112 -11.65 11.76 -14.07
N LYS A 113 -12.53 12.60 -13.55
CA LYS A 113 -13.64 13.15 -14.32
C LYS A 113 -13.98 14.55 -13.86
N GLU A 114 -14.11 15.47 -14.81
CA GLU A 114 -14.73 16.76 -14.57
C GLU A 114 -16.25 16.55 -14.47
N LEU A 115 -16.81 16.75 -13.28
CA LEU A 115 -18.25 16.62 -13.02
C LEU A 115 -18.98 17.95 -13.17
N TYR A 116 -18.31 19.04 -12.94
CA TYR A 116 -18.80 20.41 -13.08
C TYR A 116 -17.64 21.30 -13.53
N GLU A 117 -17.90 22.49 -14.05
CA GLU A 117 -16.88 23.42 -14.56
C GLU A 117 -15.72 23.57 -13.57
N ASN A 118 -14.52 23.21 -14.01
CA ASN A 118 -13.27 23.19 -13.23
C ASN A 118 -13.28 22.30 -11.96
N ASN A 119 -14.31 21.47 -11.78
CA ASN A 119 -14.39 20.52 -10.66
C ASN A 119 -13.87 19.16 -11.10
N ILE A 120 -12.70 18.78 -10.63
CA ILE A 120 -12.10 17.49 -10.93
C ILE A 120 -12.38 16.52 -9.78
N SER A 121 -13.14 15.49 -10.10
CA SER A 121 -13.40 14.39 -9.16
C SER A 121 -12.54 13.20 -9.50
N THR A 122 -11.92 12.64 -8.47
CA THR A 122 -11.06 11.45 -8.56
C THR A 122 -11.64 10.35 -7.69
N PHE A 123 -11.83 9.18 -8.27
CA PHE A 123 -12.12 7.96 -7.53
C PHE A 123 -10.92 7.01 -7.64
N SER A 124 -10.48 6.46 -6.52
CA SER A 124 -9.31 5.58 -6.44
C SER A 124 -9.61 4.33 -5.62
N LEU A 125 -9.28 3.19 -6.20
CA LEU A 125 -9.27 1.87 -5.56
C LEU A 125 -7.82 1.43 -5.37
N LEU A 126 -7.49 0.88 -4.21
CA LEU A 126 -6.28 0.10 -3.98
C LEU A 126 -6.70 -1.25 -3.39
N PHE A 127 -6.16 -2.33 -3.93
CA PHE A 127 -6.22 -3.65 -3.34
C PHE A 127 -4.80 -4.23 -3.28
N GLN A 128 -4.42 -4.77 -2.13
CA GLN A 128 -3.15 -5.46 -1.96
C GLN A 128 -3.36 -6.76 -1.21
N SER A 129 -2.59 -7.76 -1.58
CA SER A 129 -2.54 -9.02 -0.86
C SER A 129 -1.12 -9.53 -0.75
N THR A 130 -0.82 -10.16 0.36
CA THR A 130 0.39 -10.92 0.63
C THR A 130 -0.04 -12.29 1.13
N THR A 131 0.43 -13.36 0.47
CA THR A 131 -0.07 -14.72 0.75
C THR A 131 1.09 -15.70 0.71
N SER A 132 1.24 -16.52 1.74
CA SER A 132 2.20 -17.60 1.75
C SER A 132 1.79 -18.70 0.76
N LEU A 133 2.72 -19.19 -0.05
CA LEU A 133 2.52 -20.31 -0.98
C LEU A 133 2.82 -21.68 -0.33
N THR A 134 3.46 -21.71 0.83
CA THR A 134 3.87 -22.93 1.54
C THR A 134 3.01 -23.24 2.75
N GLY A 135 2.11 -22.31 3.13
CA GLY A 135 1.27 -22.43 4.32
C GLY A 135 1.96 -21.97 5.61
N ASP A 136 3.17 -21.40 5.51
CA ASP A 136 3.84 -20.73 6.61
C ASP A 136 3.20 -19.36 6.86
N ASP A 137 3.44 -18.79 8.03
CA ASP A 137 2.97 -17.46 8.36
C ASP A 137 3.69 -16.38 7.51
N VAL A 138 2.95 -15.38 7.04
CA VAL A 138 3.54 -14.21 6.40
C VAL A 138 4.40 -13.44 7.40
N LYS A 139 5.63 -13.10 7.02
CA LYS A 139 6.56 -12.34 7.86
C LYS A 139 5.97 -11.02 8.33
N LEU A 140 6.31 -10.58 9.54
CA LEU A 140 5.91 -9.29 10.10
C LEU A 140 6.22 -8.12 9.16
N SER A 141 7.37 -8.16 8.50
CA SER A 141 7.81 -7.12 7.57
C SER A 141 7.04 -7.08 6.24
N GLU A 142 6.48 -8.22 5.83
CA GLU A 142 5.68 -8.35 4.60
C GLU A 142 4.19 -8.10 4.84
N ARG A 143 3.74 -8.03 6.10
CA ARG A 143 2.37 -7.68 6.41
C ARG A 143 2.04 -6.26 5.96
N LEU A 144 0.85 -6.12 5.45
CA LEU A 144 0.36 -4.87 4.87
C LEU A 144 -0.15 -3.92 5.95
N TYR A 145 0.01 -2.63 5.71
CA TYR A 145 -0.54 -1.55 6.53
C TYR A 145 -1.18 -0.50 5.62
N ILE A 146 -2.33 0.03 6.00
CA ILE A 146 -3.02 1.05 5.21
C ILE A 146 -2.11 2.28 5.03
N PRO A 147 -1.80 2.69 3.78
CA PRO A 147 -1.03 3.91 3.55
C PRO A 147 -1.77 5.14 4.07
N GLY A 148 -1.09 6.05 4.77
CA GLY A 148 -1.73 7.20 5.43
C GLY A 148 -2.52 8.12 4.50
N ARG A 149 -2.13 8.21 3.20
CA ARG A 149 -2.89 8.96 2.19
C ARG A 149 -4.16 8.25 1.70
N LYS A 150 -4.37 6.99 2.11
CA LYS A 150 -5.51 6.16 1.71
C LYS A 150 -6.60 6.07 2.77
N LEU A 151 -6.31 6.55 3.97
CA LEU A 151 -7.27 6.69 5.07
C LEU A 151 -6.87 7.92 5.90
N ARG A 152 -7.25 9.09 5.42
CA ARG A 152 -6.93 10.38 6.06
C ARG A 152 -7.65 10.51 7.40
N GLY A 153 -7.05 11.18 8.36
CA GLY A 153 -7.60 11.34 9.71
C GLY A 153 -7.26 10.20 10.67
N PHE A 154 -6.65 9.12 10.20
CA PHE A 154 -6.16 8.03 11.04
C PHE A 154 -4.62 8.02 11.11
N GLU A 155 -4.10 7.63 12.25
CA GLU A 155 -2.65 7.50 12.42
C GLU A 155 -2.12 6.31 11.64
N ARG A 156 -1.07 6.54 10.85
CA ARG A 156 -0.44 5.50 10.03
C ARG A 156 0.05 4.35 10.89
N GLY A 157 -0.29 3.11 10.49
CA GLY A 157 0.14 1.89 11.18
C GLY A 157 -0.66 1.55 12.43
N LYS A 158 -1.66 2.39 12.80
CA LYS A 158 -2.53 2.16 13.97
C LYS A 158 -3.98 1.82 13.57
N VAL A 159 -4.15 1.14 12.45
CA VAL A 159 -5.44 0.62 11.99
C VAL A 159 -5.27 -0.86 11.64
N GLY A 160 -6.22 -1.68 12.04
CA GLY A 160 -6.28 -3.10 11.71
C GLY A 160 -6.07 -4.02 12.91
N PRO A 161 -5.74 -5.29 12.64
CA PRO A 161 -5.56 -6.31 13.65
C PRO A 161 -4.47 -5.97 14.68
N LYS A 162 -4.69 -6.43 15.91
CA LYS A 162 -3.75 -6.27 17.01
C LYS A 162 -3.43 -7.62 17.63
N ASP A 163 -2.14 -7.82 17.96
CA ASP A 163 -1.68 -8.87 18.86
C ASP A 163 -1.19 -8.19 20.13
N GLN A 164 -1.91 -8.40 21.25
CA GLN A 164 -1.75 -7.64 22.49
C GLN A 164 -1.88 -6.13 22.30
N SER A 165 -0.79 -5.37 22.44
CA SER A 165 -0.74 -3.92 22.21
C SER A 165 -0.31 -3.53 20.80
N ASP A 166 0.25 -4.46 20.05
CA ASP A 166 0.93 -4.20 18.79
C ASP A 166 -0.02 -4.30 17.60
N PHE A 167 0.04 -3.32 16.69
CA PHE A 167 -0.62 -3.38 15.41
C PHE A 167 0.20 -4.23 14.45
N ILE A 168 -0.31 -5.39 14.11
CA ILE A 168 0.43 -6.41 13.36
C ILE A 168 0.22 -6.33 11.84
N GLY A 169 -0.65 -5.41 11.37
CA GLY A 169 -1.02 -5.38 9.96
C GLY A 169 -1.92 -6.55 9.55
N GLY A 170 -2.07 -6.77 8.26
CA GLY A 170 -2.88 -7.86 7.72
C GLY A 170 -2.31 -8.38 6.40
N ASN A 171 -2.86 -9.49 5.92
CA ASN A 171 -2.47 -10.07 4.65
C ASN A 171 -3.19 -9.43 3.46
N TYR A 172 -4.27 -8.69 3.71
CA TYR A 172 -5.10 -8.03 2.71
C TYR A 172 -5.41 -6.60 3.09
N ILE A 173 -5.39 -5.70 2.10
CA ILE A 173 -5.86 -4.32 2.22
C ILE A 173 -6.80 -4.01 1.06
N SER A 174 -7.89 -3.34 1.35
CA SER A 174 -8.68 -2.63 0.34
C SER A 174 -8.90 -1.18 0.77
N THR A 175 -8.81 -0.24 -0.19
CA THR A 175 -9.14 1.16 0.06
C THR A 175 -9.96 1.74 -1.06
N LEU A 176 -10.93 2.56 -0.71
CA LEU A 176 -11.70 3.39 -1.61
C LEU A 176 -11.50 4.85 -1.23
N ASN A 177 -11.14 5.68 -2.19
CA ASN A 177 -10.97 7.11 -1.97
C ASN A 177 -11.75 7.87 -3.04
N ALA A 178 -12.57 8.81 -2.63
CA ALA A 178 -13.20 9.80 -3.48
C ALA A 178 -12.69 11.19 -3.08
N THR A 179 -12.28 11.98 -4.05
CA THR A 179 -11.82 13.35 -3.82
C THR A 179 -12.40 14.24 -4.90
N THR A 180 -12.87 15.40 -4.53
CA THR A 180 -13.39 16.40 -5.48
C THR A 180 -12.86 17.78 -5.14
N THR A 181 -12.43 18.51 -6.16
CA THR A 181 -12.01 19.92 -6.05
C THR A 181 -13.23 20.80 -6.02
N VAL A 182 -13.28 21.74 -5.09
CA VAL A 182 -14.33 22.77 -5.04
C VAL A 182 -13.84 23.99 -5.79
N PRO A 183 -14.44 24.30 -6.96
CA PRO A 183 -13.92 25.35 -7.83
C PRO A 183 -14.11 26.72 -7.20
N LYS A 184 -13.10 27.58 -7.35
CA LYS A 184 -13.13 29.03 -7.05
C LYS A 184 -13.56 29.43 -5.62
N LEU A 185 -13.50 28.51 -4.66
CA LEU A 185 -13.83 28.87 -3.27
C LEU A 185 -12.80 29.83 -2.66
N LEU A 186 -11.57 29.82 -3.19
CA LEU A 186 -10.45 30.67 -2.76
C LEU A 186 -10.02 31.60 -3.91
N GLU A 187 -10.92 32.44 -4.39
CA GLU A 187 -10.73 33.30 -5.58
C GLU A 187 -9.47 34.18 -5.54
N ASN A 188 -8.97 34.51 -4.36
CA ASN A 188 -7.81 35.38 -4.19
C ASN A 188 -6.51 34.62 -3.91
N VAL A 189 -6.54 33.27 -3.88
CA VAL A 189 -5.36 32.45 -3.63
C VAL A 189 -5.05 31.64 -4.89
N GLN A 190 -4.01 32.09 -5.59
CA GLN A 190 -3.51 31.35 -6.75
C GLN A 190 -2.72 30.13 -6.27
N ASN A 191 -2.85 29.00 -6.94
CA ASN A 191 -2.16 27.74 -6.68
C ASN A 191 -2.60 26.96 -5.44
N VAL A 192 -3.78 27.19 -4.90
CA VAL A 192 -4.35 26.38 -3.81
C VAL A 192 -5.80 26.05 -4.15
N ASP A 193 -6.09 24.77 -4.24
CA ASP A 193 -7.44 24.26 -4.43
C ASP A 193 -8.00 23.74 -3.11
N LEU A 194 -9.27 24.04 -2.83
CA LEU A 194 -10.00 23.40 -1.76
C LEU A 194 -10.54 22.07 -2.24
N VAL A 195 -10.28 21.00 -1.51
CA VAL A 195 -10.73 19.66 -1.84
C VAL A 195 -11.61 19.09 -0.75
N MET A 196 -12.63 18.34 -1.14
CA MET A 196 -13.42 17.50 -0.25
C MET A 196 -13.05 16.05 -0.52
N PHE A 197 -13.08 15.23 0.52
CA PHE A 197 -12.75 13.81 0.37
C PHE A 197 -13.61 12.90 1.23
N ALA A 198 -13.75 11.67 0.76
CA ALA A 198 -14.27 10.54 1.53
C ALA A 198 -13.34 9.34 1.31
N ASP A 199 -12.90 8.75 2.40
CA ASP A 199 -12.03 7.58 2.39
C ASP A 199 -12.70 6.43 3.13
N ALA A 200 -12.54 5.20 2.62
CA ALA A 200 -12.88 3.98 3.31
C ALA A 200 -11.76 2.97 3.10
N ALA A 201 -11.43 2.22 4.14
CA ALA A 201 -10.38 1.21 4.09
C ALA A 201 -10.70 0.04 5.01
N ASN A 202 -10.24 -1.13 4.58
CA ASN A 202 -10.22 -2.34 5.39
C ASN A 202 -8.84 -2.99 5.32
N ILE A 203 -8.44 -3.63 6.41
CA ILE A 203 -7.23 -4.45 6.53
C ILE A 203 -7.57 -5.68 7.34
N TRP A 204 -7.26 -6.86 6.80
CA TRP A 204 -7.63 -8.14 7.40
C TRP A 204 -6.69 -9.26 6.99
N GLY A 205 -6.96 -10.46 7.51
CA GLY A 205 -6.18 -11.67 7.30
C GLY A 205 -4.97 -11.74 8.22
N VAL A 206 -5.13 -12.49 9.31
CA VAL A 206 -4.04 -12.85 10.22
C VAL A 206 -3.89 -14.36 10.18
N ASP A 207 -2.92 -14.84 9.44
CA ASP A 207 -2.70 -16.26 9.13
C ASP A 207 -2.30 -17.11 10.34
N TYR A 208 -1.57 -16.55 11.29
CA TYR A 208 -1.14 -17.29 12.47
C TYR A 208 -2.19 -17.35 13.61
N ASP A 209 -3.22 -16.51 13.55
CA ASP A 209 -4.30 -16.46 14.52
C ASP A 209 -5.50 -15.67 13.98
N ASP A 210 -6.48 -16.37 13.44
CA ASP A 210 -7.67 -15.80 12.86
C ASP A 210 -8.57 -15.05 13.88
N THR A 211 -8.41 -15.34 15.16
CA THR A 211 -9.13 -14.63 16.23
C THR A 211 -8.70 -13.18 16.41
N LEU A 212 -7.53 -12.79 15.86
CA LEU A 212 -7.02 -11.43 15.89
C LEU A 212 -7.58 -10.57 14.73
N ASP A 213 -8.18 -11.21 13.74
CA ASP A 213 -8.77 -10.54 12.59
C ASP A 213 -10.14 -9.96 12.94
N ASN A 214 -10.26 -8.64 12.88
CA ASN A 214 -11.52 -7.97 13.16
C ASN A 214 -12.29 -7.53 11.90
N GLY A 215 -11.66 -7.54 10.74
CA GLY A 215 -12.28 -7.22 9.44
C GLY A 215 -13.02 -5.87 9.36
N GLU A 216 -12.75 -4.93 10.26
CA GLU A 216 -13.50 -3.69 10.40
C GLU A 216 -13.18 -2.67 9.31
N ILE A 217 -14.23 -2.17 8.65
CA ILE A 217 -14.10 -1.05 7.73
C ILE A 217 -13.99 0.25 8.54
N ARG A 218 -12.95 1.03 8.24
CA ARG A 218 -12.77 2.39 8.76
C ARG A 218 -13.05 3.39 7.66
N SER A 219 -13.70 4.49 8.00
CA SER A 219 -14.01 5.54 7.04
C SER A 219 -13.78 6.94 7.61
N SER A 220 -13.51 7.88 6.74
CA SER A 220 -13.38 9.30 7.07
C SER A 220 -13.91 10.17 5.95
N ILE A 221 -14.40 11.35 6.33
CA ILE A 221 -14.70 12.43 5.40
C ILE A 221 -14.00 13.70 5.88
N GLY A 222 -13.67 14.58 4.97
CA GLY A 222 -13.02 15.83 5.35
C GLY A 222 -12.81 16.78 4.20
N VAL A 223 -12.19 17.89 4.55
CA VAL A 223 -11.74 18.93 3.62
C VAL A 223 -10.24 19.10 3.74
N GLY A 224 -9.60 19.50 2.67
CA GLY A 224 -8.16 19.73 2.60
C GLY A 224 -7.81 20.83 1.63
N LEU A 225 -6.55 21.22 1.64
CA LEU A 225 -5.98 22.14 0.66
C LEU A 225 -4.99 21.35 -0.19
N ASP A 226 -5.14 21.47 -1.49
CA ASP A 226 -4.18 20.93 -2.47
C ASP A 226 -3.35 22.08 -3.02
N TRP A 227 -2.05 21.98 -2.84
CA TRP A 227 -1.11 23.02 -3.27
C TRP A 227 -0.53 22.64 -4.64
N LEU A 228 -0.78 23.48 -5.64
CA LEU A 228 -0.40 23.27 -7.04
C LEU A 228 1.03 23.73 -7.33
#